data_1fd160afe7d293f3cc7263d37a05d856
#
_entry.id   1fd160afe7d293f3cc7263d37a05d856
#
_cell.length_a   1.000
_cell.length_b   1.000
_cell.length_c   1.000
_cell.angle_alpha   90.00
_cell.angle_beta   90.00
_cell.angle_gamma   90.00
#
_symmetry.space_group_name_H-M   'P 1'
#
loop_
_entity.id
_entity.type
_entity.pdbx_description
1 polymer ?
#
loop_
_entity_poly.entity_id
_entity_poly.type
_entity_poly.pdbx_seq_one_letter_code
_entity_poly.pdbx_strand_id
1 'polypeptide(L)'
;MRKFFFLLLVLSGIFPAYSIDTHWNLEPVVIKNGVSDNTIYNVCYGSDGFIWLSTDKGISRYDGFRFRDYPLIMGIDSLSTPLHQAVKKLCEGPDGLYYALLFQGGITCFDKDIEKFLPVRFDKPLELKDILDFCWNDGSLYLVTSQGLFESRIVRKTEGKHDFVLCLLNPEPLVRGKVAHLCSDRKTNLYFSVNQRKVVHYDLVAKKTSLIKEYSVVNRLFLRHGYLWICRLWDDIICYDLKTNEERVISMEGKDQSEFSNSYVTDLVLKDNRTFYLTTWNGLYKLRFDNDNLCKSPFVLTLLTKNEKAFHSSIENKMTSLFWDDKQQILWVGTFGGGVVKFDISDSMY
;
A
#
# COMPACT_ATOMS: atom_id res chain seq x y z
N MET A 1 -56.24 -31.01 -45.06
CA MET A 1 -55.89 -29.67 -44.54
C MET A 1 -54.94 -29.83 -43.34
N ARG A 2 -53.64 -29.71 -43.56
CA ARG A 2 -52.59 -29.85 -42.54
C ARG A 2 -52.19 -28.43 -42.14
N LYS A 3 -52.45 -28.04 -40.91
CA LYS A 3 -51.98 -26.77 -40.34
C LYS A 3 -50.54 -26.98 -39.87
N PHE A 4 -49.59 -26.23 -40.48
CA PHE A 4 -48.23 -26.11 -40.01
C PHE A 4 -48.21 -25.05 -38.90
N PHE A 5 -47.82 -25.45 -37.71
CA PHE A 5 -47.46 -24.55 -36.61
C PHE A 5 -45.98 -24.21 -36.77
N PHE A 6 -45.68 -22.95 -37.07
CA PHE A 6 -44.31 -22.43 -37.01
C PHE A 6 -44.05 -22.04 -35.54
N LEU A 7 -43.17 -22.81 -34.89
CA LEU A 7 -42.62 -22.49 -33.59
C LEU A 7 -41.46 -21.54 -33.75
N LEU A 8 -41.66 -20.25 -33.42
CA LEU A 8 -40.59 -19.23 -33.44
C LEU A 8 -39.75 -19.43 -32.15
N LEU A 9 -38.60 -20.10 -32.27
CA LEU A 9 -37.58 -20.19 -31.23
C LEU A 9 -36.84 -18.86 -31.18
N VAL A 10 -37.21 -18.01 -30.21
CA VAL A 10 -36.40 -16.83 -29.86
C VAL A 10 -35.17 -17.35 -29.13
N LEU A 11 -34.08 -17.52 -29.86
CA LEU A 11 -32.75 -17.65 -29.29
C LEU A 11 -32.35 -16.31 -28.67
N SER A 12 -32.54 -16.17 -27.37
CA SER A 12 -31.86 -15.14 -26.59
C SER A 12 -30.36 -15.44 -26.60
N GLY A 13 -29.67 -14.94 -27.61
CA GLY A 13 -28.23 -14.98 -27.67
C GLY A 13 -27.69 -14.17 -26.50
N ILE A 14 -27.19 -14.87 -25.49
CA ILE A 14 -26.25 -14.29 -24.54
C ILE A 14 -24.99 -13.99 -25.36
N PHE A 15 -24.91 -12.76 -25.87
CA PHE A 15 -23.65 -12.27 -26.41
C PHE A 15 -22.70 -12.16 -25.23
N PRO A 16 -21.59 -12.87 -25.17
CA PRO A 16 -20.53 -12.54 -24.24
C PRO A 16 -20.13 -11.10 -24.59
N ALA A 17 -20.21 -10.22 -23.59
CA ALA A 17 -19.67 -8.87 -23.71
C ALA A 17 -18.18 -9.03 -24.01
N TYR A 18 -17.80 -8.90 -25.27
CA TYR A 18 -16.42 -8.75 -25.66
C TYR A 18 -15.95 -7.45 -25.06
N SER A 19 -15.13 -7.55 -24.00
CA SER A 19 -14.29 -6.46 -23.56
C SER A 19 -13.48 -6.04 -24.78
N ILE A 20 -13.73 -4.86 -25.30
CA ILE A 20 -12.81 -4.22 -26.23
C ILE A 20 -11.56 -3.98 -25.42
N ASP A 21 -10.52 -4.78 -25.66
CA ASP A 21 -9.17 -4.49 -25.23
C ASP A 21 -8.77 -3.17 -25.92
N THR A 22 -9.09 -2.06 -25.27
CA THR A 22 -8.44 -0.80 -25.57
C THR A 22 -6.99 -1.02 -25.18
N HIS A 23 -6.12 -1.19 -26.16
CA HIS A 23 -4.68 -1.19 -25.97
C HIS A 23 -4.33 0.16 -25.36
N TRP A 24 -4.18 0.17 -24.05
CA TRP A 24 -3.62 1.30 -23.35
C TRP A 24 -2.15 1.33 -23.73
N ASN A 25 -1.75 2.29 -24.55
CA ASN A 25 -0.36 2.64 -24.75
C ASN A 25 0.12 3.35 -23.48
N LEU A 26 0.26 2.57 -22.41
CA LEU A 26 0.95 3.05 -21.21
C LEU A 26 2.42 3.04 -21.56
N GLU A 27 2.96 4.17 -21.98
CA GLU A 27 4.41 4.33 -22.10
C GLU A 27 4.99 4.50 -20.69
N PRO A 28 5.60 3.43 -20.14
CA PRO A 28 6.23 3.52 -18.83
C PRO A 28 7.48 4.39 -18.95
N VAL A 29 7.49 5.51 -18.29
CA VAL A 29 8.71 6.27 -18.10
C VAL A 29 9.47 5.66 -16.92
N VAL A 30 10.41 4.79 -17.21
CA VAL A 30 11.30 4.22 -16.21
C VAL A 30 12.36 5.25 -15.85
N ILE A 31 12.29 5.78 -14.63
CA ILE A 31 13.26 6.75 -14.15
C ILE A 31 14.38 5.99 -13.43
N LYS A 32 15.30 5.44 -14.21
CA LYS A 32 16.48 4.69 -13.69
C LYS A 32 17.62 5.59 -13.23
N ASN A 33 17.71 6.80 -13.76
CA ASN A 33 18.86 7.66 -13.55
C ASN A 33 18.62 8.60 -12.36
N GLY A 34 19.37 8.41 -11.29
CA GLY A 34 19.45 9.34 -10.17
C GLY A 34 18.80 8.88 -8.86
N VAL A 35 18.13 7.74 -8.82
CA VAL A 35 17.72 7.13 -7.56
C VAL A 35 18.92 6.42 -6.94
N SER A 36 19.15 6.59 -5.65
CA SER A 36 20.26 5.98 -4.91
C SER A 36 20.26 4.45 -4.96
N ASP A 37 19.10 3.87 -5.19
CA ASP A 37 18.91 2.44 -5.35
C ASP A 37 17.72 2.13 -6.25
N ASN A 38 17.80 1.04 -7.02
CA ASN A 38 16.74 0.60 -7.92
C ASN A 38 15.60 -0.14 -7.22
N THR A 39 15.74 -0.45 -5.92
CA THR A 39 14.69 -1.08 -5.13
C THR A 39 13.89 -0.03 -4.39
N ILE A 40 12.64 0.14 -4.78
CA ILE A 40 11.70 1.07 -4.17
C ILE A 40 10.68 0.26 -3.35
N TYR A 41 10.56 0.55 -2.07
CA TYR A 41 9.61 -0.15 -1.18
C TYR A 41 8.30 0.59 -0.97
N ASN A 42 8.36 1.93 -1.01
CA ASN A 42 7.18 2.76 -0.84
C ASN A 42 7.31 4.06 -1.65
N VAL A 43 6.22 4.47 -2.26
CA VAL A 43 6.06 5.76 -2.95
C VAL A 43 5.00 6.56 -2.20
N CYS A 44 5.30 7.79 -1.84
CA CYS A 44 4.33 8.69 -1.24
C CYS A 44 4.47 10.12 -1.77
N TYR A 45 3.38 10.88 -1.70
CA TYR A 45 3.36 12.29 -2.05
C TYR A 45 3.42 13.12 -0.78
N GLY A 46 4.36 14.05 -0.74
CA GLY A 46 4.53 14.93 0.40
C GLY A 46 3.65 16.17 0.34
N SER A 47 3.37 16.75 1.50
CA SER A 47 2.70 18.06 1.61
C SER A 47 3.48 19.18 0.94
N ASP A 48 4.78 18.96 0.71
CA ASP A 48 5.71 19.84 -0.01
C ASP A 48 5.57 19.76 -1.54
N GLY A 49 4.71 18.88 -2.05
CA GLY A 49 4.45 18.72 -3.48
C GLY A 49 5.43 17.82 -4.21
N PHE A 50 6.31 17.12 -3.50
CA PHE A 50 7.29 16.20 -4.07
C PHE A 50 6.88 14.74 -3.93
N ILE A 51 7.40 13.90 -4.80
CA ILE A 51 7.32 12.44 -4.66
C ILE A 51 8.49 11.97 -3.80
N TRP A 52 8.18 11.23 -2.76
CA TRP A 52 9.15 10.64 -1.85
C TRP A 52 9.16 9.13 -2.00
N LEU A 53 10.35 8.58 -2.03
CA LEU A 53 10.61 7.15 -2.23
C LEU A 53 11.39 6.60 -1.04
N SER A 54 11.01 5.42 -0.57
CA SER A 54 11.84 4.65 0.36
C SER A 54 12.64 3.58 -0.40
N THR A 55 13.91 3.43 -0.05
CA THR A 55 14.88 2.60 -0.78
C THR A 55 15.73 1.75 0.17
N ASP A 56 16.59 0.89 -0.40
CA ASP A 56 17.60 0.12 0.36
C ASP A 56 18.65 0.99 1.05
N LYS A 57 18.83 2.25 0.62
CA LYS A 57 19.86 3.14 1.16
C LYS A 57 19.32 4.30 1.99
N GLY A 58 18.03 4.41 2.17
CA GLY A 58 17.38 5.52 2.85
C GLY A 58 16.14 6.00 2.10
N ILE A 59 16.05 7.30 1.83
CA ILE A 59 14.94 7.89 1.10
C ILE A 59 15.46 8.77 -0.06
N SER A 60 14.62 8.93 -1.09
CA SER A 60 14.88 9.80 -2.23
C SER A 60 13.69 10.70 -2.47
N ARG A 61 13.93 11.95 -2.86
CA ARG A 61 12.91 12.93 -3.23
C ARG A 61 13.01 13.23 -4.73
N TYR A 62 11.88 13.20 -5.41
CA TYR A 62 11.77 13.59 -6.81
C TYR A 62 11.05 14.93 -6.96
N ASP A 63 11.65 15.89 -7.62
CA ASP A 63 11.14 17.25 -7.82
C ASP A 63 10.47 17.49 -9.19
N GLY A 64 10.26 16.42 -9.96
CA GLY A 64 9.75 16.48 -11.34
C GLY A 64 10.86 16.40 -12.39
N PHE A 65 12.11 16.66 -12.03
CA PHE A 65 13.25 16.67 -12.95
C PHE A 65 14.36 15.73 -12.50
N ARG A 66 14.68 15.70 -11.20
CA ARG A 66 15.81 14.95 -10.64
C ARG A 66 15.46 14.34 -9.29
N PHE A 67 16.21 13.30 -8.94
CA PHE A 67 16.21 12.75 -7.61
C PHE A 67 17.24 13.43 -6.72
N ARG A 68 16.89 13.60 -5.46
CA ARG A 68 17.80 13.95 -4.39
C ARG A 68 17.74 12.87 -3.33
N ASP A 69 18.88 12.27 -3.04
CA ASP A 69 18.99 11.14 -2.14
C ASP A 69 19.41 11.59 -0.75
N TYR A 70 18.83 10.94 0.23
CA TYR A 70 19.13 11.13 1.65
C TYR A 70 19.46 9.76 2.25
N PRO A 71 20.75 9.40 2.25
CA PRO A 71 21.16 8.10 2.78
C PRO A 71 20.96 8.04 4.29
N LEU A 72 20.38 6.94 4.76
CA LEU A 72 20.29 6.64 6.18
C LEU A 72 21.47 5.76 6.56
N ILE A 73 22.42 6.34 7.31
CA ILE A 73 23.62 5.68 7.78
C ILE A 73 23.53 5.53 9.30
N MET A 74 23.61 4.29 9.79
CA MET A 74 23.62 3.99 11.21
C MET A 74 24.95 3.32 11.61
N GLY A 75 25.54 3.79 12.72
CA GLY A 75 26.77 3.23 13.28
C GLY A 75 28.02 3.67 12.52
N ILE A 76 28.61 4.79 12.92
CA ILE A 76 29.96 5.15 12.54
C ILE A 76 30.89 4.74 13.68
N ASP A 77 31.27 3.47 13.74
CA ASP A 77 32.55 3.14 14.33
C ASP A 77 33.62 3.53 13.31
N SER A 78 34.63 4.25 13.74
CA SER A 78 35.68 4.87 12.90
C SER A 78 36.49 3.88 12.04
N LEU A 79 36.14 2.61 12.02
CA LEU A 79 36.78 1.51 11.31
C LEU A 79 35.86 0.72 10.39
N SER A 80 34.54 1.00 10.35
CA SER A 80 33.59 0.23 9.54
C SER A 80 33.05 1.04 8.35
N THR A 81 32.84 0.38 7.22
CA THR A 81 32.10 0.90 6.09
C THR A 81 30.71 1.38 6.55
N PRO A 82 30.25 2.57 6.12
CA PRO A 82 28.91 3.05 6.46
C PRO A 82 27.85 2.03 6.10
N LEU A 83 27.11 1.53 7.09
CA LEU A 83 26.04 0.58 6.86
C LEU A 83 24.75 1.36 6.53
N HIS A 84 24.34 1.31 5.27
CA HIS A 84 23.07 1.86 4.85
C HIS A 84 21.90 1.07 5.43
N GLN A 85 20.83 1.79 5.78
CA GLN A 85 19.62 1.16 6.31
C GLN A 85 18.47 1.29 5.31
N ALA A 86 17.88 0.16 4.97
CA ALA A 86 16.71 0.10 4.11
C ALA A 86 15.47 0.61 4.82
N VAL A 87 14.74 1.50 4.14
CA VAL A 87 13.47 2.07 4.61
C VAL A 87 12.32 1.31 3.98
N LYS A 88 11.54 0.60 4.80
CA LYS A 88 10.40 -0.22 4.38
C LYS A 88 9.15 0.60 4.08
N LYS A 89 8.91 1.64 4.87
CA LYS A 89 7.71 2.48 4.80
C LYS A 89 8.06 3.91 5.17
N LEU A 90 7.54 4.85 4.43
CA LEU A 90 7.69 6.28 4.67
C LEU A 90 6.31 6.90 4.75
N CYS A 91 6.07 7.73 5.75
CA CYS A 91 4.80 8.41 5.94
C CYS A 91 5.03 9.79 6.55
N GLU A 92 4.42 10.82 5.98
CA GLU A 92 4.43 12.16 6.58
C GLU A 92 3.51 12.19 7.81
N GLY A 93 4.03 12.69 8.91
CA GLY A 93 3.29 12.88 10.15
C GLY A 93 2.51 14.21 10.17
N PRO A 94 1.62 14.40 11.14
CA PRO A 94 0.85 15.63 11.30
C PRO A 94 1.71 16.86 11.63
N ASP A 95 2.95 16.65 12.07
CA ASP A 95 3.96 17.65 12.35
C ASP A 95 4.82 18.04 11.13
N GLY A 96 4.55 17.46 9.96
CA GLY A 96 5.27 17.71 8.72
C GLY A 96 6.62 16.99 8.59
N LEU A 97 6.99 16.16 9.56
CA LEU A 97 8.16 15.29 9.48
C LEU A 97 7.80 13.97 8.76
N TYR A 98 8.79 13.35 8.14
CA TYR A 98 8.62 12.03 7.56
C TYR A 98 9.08 10.95 8.54
N TYR A 99 8.21 10.01 8.84
CA TYR A 99 8.50 8.85 9.69
C TYR A 99 8.84 7.65 8.83
N ALA A 100 10.00 7.08 9.07
CA ALA A 100 10.56 5.98 8.29
C ALA A 100 10.62 4.72 9.15
N LEU A 101 9.93 3.65 8.73
CA LEU A 101 10.04 2.31 9.29
C LEU A 101 11.20 1.58 8.63
N LEU A 102 12.06 0.99 9.42
CA LEU A 102 13.24 0.27 8.93
C LEU A 102 12.93 -1.23 8.74
N PHE A 103 13.62 -1.86 7.80
CA PHE A 103 13.48 -3.31 7.58
C PHE A 103 13.92 -4.14 8.79
N GLN A 104 14.92 -3.69 9.52
CA GLN A 104 15.41 -4.35 10.74
C GLN A 104 14.53 -4.07 11.97
N GLY A 105 13.39 -3.42 11.77
CA GLY A 105 12.54 -2.87 12.81
C GLY A 105 13.03 -1.51 13.29
N GLY A 106 12.13 -0.80 13.97
CA GLY A 106 12.40 0.55 14.45
C GLY A 106 11.88 1.65 13.53
N ILE A 107 11.83 2.83 14.11
CA ILE A 107 11.34 4.03 13.45
C ILE A 107 12.37 5.17 13.63
N THR A 108 12.57 5.93 12.58
CA THR A 108 13.32 7.20 12.61
C THR A 108 12.49 8.29 11.95
N CYS A 109 12.84 9.53 12.16
CA CYS A 109 12.20 10.62 11.43
C CYS A 109 13.19 11.38 10.56
N PHE A 110 12.67 11.99 9.51
CA PHE A 110 13.41 12.83 8.60
C PHE A 110 12.76 14.21 8.56
N ASP A 111 13.56 15.24 8.83
CA ASP A 111 13.15 16.62 8.76
C ASP A 111 13.53 17.18 7.38
N LYS A 112 12.52 17.52 6.58
CA LYS A 112 12.69 18.02 5.22
C LYS A 112 13.28 19.44 5.15
N ASP A 113 13.12 20.23 6.21
CA ASP A 113 13.60 21.62 6.24
C ASP A 113 15.10 21.68 6.45
N ILE A 114 15.64 20.80 7.28
CA ILE A 114 17.09 20.69 7.50
C ILE A 114 17.71 19.53 6.72
N GLU A 115 16.89 18.73 6.03
CA GLU A 115 17.26 17.58 5.19
C GLU A 115 18.11 16.53 5.91
N LYS A 116 17.70 16.18 7.13
CA LYS A 116 18.43 15.23 7.98
C LYS A 116 17.51 14.23 8.65
N PHE A 117 18.02 13.01 8.79
CA PHE A 117 17.43 12.04 9.71
C PHE A 117 17.71 12.44 11.16
N LEU A 118 16.69 12.33 11.98
CA LEU A 118 16.73 12.66 13.39
C LEU A 118 16.43 11.42 14.22
N PRO A 119 17.16 11.19 15.32
CA PRO A 119 16.92 10.05 16.16
C PRO A 119 15.56 10.16 16.85
N VAL A 120 14.83 9.06 16.92
CA VAL A 120 13.63 8.91 17.74
C VAL A 120 14.01 7.99 18.90
N ARG A 121 13.83 8.48 20.13
CA ARG A 121 14.07 7.71 21.36
C ARG A 121 12.76 7.19 21.93
N PHE A 122 12.81 6.12 22.69
CA PHE A 122 11.66 5.60 23.44
C PHE A 122 11.72 5.97 24.91
N ASP A 123 10.55 6.28 25.46
CA ASP A 123 10.38 6.55 26.88
C ASP A 123 10.02 5.28 27.68
N LYS A 124 10.47 4.09 27.31
CA LYS A 124 10.27 2.75 27.96
C LYS A 124 9.04 1.98 27.45
N PRO A 125 8.98 0.71 27.65
CA PRO A 125 10.01 -0.34 27.72
C PRO A 125 10.21 -1.07 26.37
N LEU A 126 9.67 -0.52 25.28
CA LEU A 126 9.81 -1.08 23.93
C LEU A 126 11.20 -0.76 23.39
N GLU A 127 11.86 -1.74 22.83
CA GLU A 127 13.03 -1.50 22.01
C GLU A 127 12.61 -1.04 20.62
N LEU A 128 13.34 -0.09 20.03
CA LEU A 128 13.06 0.43 18.68
C LEU A 128 12.92 -0.68 17.64
N LYS A 129 13.76 -1.72 17.75
CA LYS A 129 13.75 -2.87 16.84
C LYS A 129 12.45 -3.69 16.83
N ASP A 130 11.62 -3.54 17.87
CA ASP A 130 10.36 -4.28 17.97
C ASP A 130 9.23 -3.68 17.16
N ILE A 131 9.40 -2.47 16.58
CA ILE A 131 8.37 -1.85 15.74
C ILE A 131 8.38 -2.50 14.36
N LEU A 132 7.25 -3.10 14.00
CA LEU A 132 7.06 -3.85 12.76
C LEU A 132 6.22 -3.11 11.72
N ASP A 133 5.32 -2.22 12.19
CA ASP A 133 4.48 -1.36 11.37
C ASP A 133 3.96 -0.19 12.21
N PHE A 134 3.44 0.86 11.57
CA PHE A 134 2.80 1.97 12.24
C PHE A 134 1.75 2.65 11.36
N CYS A 135 0.81 3.36 11.97
CA CYS A 135 -0.04 4.32 11.27
C CYS A 135 -0.38 5.51 12.16
N TRP A 136 -0.62 6.65 11.52
CA TRP A 136 -1.15 7.85 12.16
C TRP A 136 -2.68 7.81 12.19
N ASN A 137 -3.27 8.20 13.32
CA ASN A 137 -4.69 8.43 13.46
C ASN A 137 -4.92 9.55 14.49
N ASP A 138 -5.58 10.63 14.08
CA ASP A 138 -5.95 11.77 14.93
C ASP A 138 -4.81 12.23 15.88
N GLY A 139 -3.63 12.47 15.32
CA GLY A 139 -2.45 12.95 16.05
C GLY A 139 -1.76 11.92 16.95
N SER A 140 -2.30 10.72 17.11
CA SER A 140 -1.66 9.58 17.77
C SER A 140 -0.95 8.69 16.75
N LEU A 141 0.17 8.10 17.16
CA LEU A 141 0.90 7.11 16.40
C LEU A 141 0.63 5.71 16.97
N TYR A 142 -0.02 4.87 16.18
CA TYR A 142 -0.29 3.48 16.53
C TYR A 142 0.84 2.61 16.04
N LEU A 143 1.42 1.82 16.93
CA LEU A 143 2.59 0.97 16.69
C LEU A 143 2.19 -0.48 16.73
N VAL A 144 2.56 -1.21 15.71
CA VAL A 144 2.53 -2.67 15.70
C VAL A 144 3.89 -3.18 16.14
N THR A 145 3.90 -4.03 17.15
CA THR A 145 5.11 -4.65 17.69
C THR A 145 4.96 -6.18 17.78
N SER A 146 6.01 -6.86 18.15
CA SER A 146 5.97 -8.31 18.46
C SER A 146 5.03 -8.65 19.62
N GLN A 147 4.77 -7.68 20.52
CA GLN A 147 3.91 -7.86 21.71
C GLN A 147 2.45 -7.50 21.44
N GLY A 148 2.17 -6.69 20.42
CA GLY A 148 0.82 -6.26 20.09
C GLY A 148 0.74 -4.85 19.49
N LEU A 149 -0.44 -4.24 19.62
CA LEU A 149 -0.75 -2.89 19.16
C LEU A 149 -0.66 -1.91 20.34
N PHE A 150 0.12 -0.85 20.16
CA PHE A 150 0.27 0.21 21.15
C PHE A 150 -0.16 1.56 20.58
N GLU A 151 -0.67 2.42 21.46
CA GLU A 151 -0.88 3.82 21.16
C GLU A 151 0.27 4.64 21.73
N SER A 152 0.78 5.58 20.94
CA SER A 152 1.91 6.41 21.30
C SER A 152 1.75 7.84 20.79
N ARG A 153 2.54 8.76 21.33
CA ARG A 153 2.72 10.11 20.83
C ARG A 153 4.19 10.44 20.69
N ILE A 154 4.50 11.28 19.73
CA ILE A 154 5.84 11.84 19.59
C ILE A 154 5.87 13.19 20.27
N VAL A 155 6.82 13.36 21.16
CA VAL A 155 7.02 14.60 21.94
C VAL A 155 8.40 15.15 21.57
N ARG A 156 8.45 16.43 21.19
CA ARG A 156 9.71 17.18 21.08
C ARG A 156 10.16 17.60 22.47
N LYS A 157 11.37 17.23 22.88
CA LYS A 157 11.96 17.80 24.09
C LYS A 157 12.47 19.20 23.79
N THR A 158 12.08 20.17 24.65
CA THR A 158 12.37 21.60 24.48
C THR A 158 13.84 21.98 24.58
N GLU A 159 14.70 21.14 25.13
CA GLU A 159 16.12 21.43 25.35
C GLU A 159 17.03 21.14 24.13
N GLY A 160 16.52 20.39 23.13
CA GLY A 160 17.23 20.16 21.86
C GLY A 160 16.26 20.25 20.71
N LYS A 161 16.47 21.16 19.76
CA LYS A 161 15.59 21.37 18.60
C LYS A 161 15.28 20.10 17.78
N HIS A 162 16.01 19.02 18.04
CA HIS A 162 15.99 17.78 17.24
C HIS A 162 15.94 16.50 18.09
N ASP A 163 15.46 16.57 19.31
CA ASP A 163 15.31 15.39 20.18
C ASP A 163 13.83 14.97 20.26
N PHE A 164 13.52 13.86 19.61
CA PHE A 164 12.16 13.31 19.54
C PHE A 164 12.06 12.09 20.43
N VAL A 165 11.06 12.10 21.30
CA VAL A 165 10.76 10.99 22.18
C VAL A 165 9.41 10.42 21.84
N LEU A 166 9.38 9.12 21.53
CA LEU A 166 8.17 8.37 21.38
C LEU A 166 7.70 7.90 22.75
N CYS A 167 6.57 8.43 23.19
CA CYS A 167 5.98 8.10 24.49
C CYS A 167 4.77 7.19 24.28
N LEU A 168 4.80 6.01 24.90
CA LEU A 168 3.60 5.18 24.96
C LEU A 168 2.57 5.85 25.86
N LEU A 169 1.31 5.91 25.40
CA LEU A 169 0.21 6.43 26.20
C LEU A 169 -0.24 5.43 27.28
N ASN A 170 0.00 4.14 27.02
CA ASN A 170 -0.22 3.07 27.97
C ASN A 170 0.96 2.08 27.90
N PRO A 171 1.53 1.63 29.02
CA PRO A 171 2.57 0.60 29.02
C PRO A 171 2.07 -0.76 28.54
N GLU A 172 0.76 -1.01 28.63
CA GLU A 172 0.12 -2.23 28.12
C GLU A 172 -0.38 -2.05 26.70
N PRO A 173 -0.27 -3.09 25.86
CA PRO A 173 -0.80 -3.02 24.50
C PRO A 173 -2.32 -2.94 24.51
N LEU A 174 -2.89 -2.16 23.58
CA LEU A 174 -4.33 -2.11 23.32
C LEU A 174 -4.86 -3.49 22.91
N VAL A 175 -4.07 -4.22 22.14
CA VAL A 175 -4.36 -5.60 21.73
C VAL A 175 -3.09 -6.42 21.82
N ARG A 176 -3.14 -7.52 22.55
CA ARG A 176 -2.02 -8.48 22.69
C ARG A 176 -1.99 -9.46 21.53
N GLY A 177 -0.79 -9.90 21.17
CA GLY A 177 -0.56 -10.94 20.19
C GLY A 177 0.12 -10.43 18.92
N LYS A 178 0.31 -11.31 17.95
CA LYS A 178 0.98 -11.01 16.68
C LYS A 178 0.06 -10.20 15.77
N VAL A 179 0.06 -8.88 15.95
CA VAL A 179 -0.66 -7.93 15.12
C VAL A 179 0.14 -7.63 13.85
N ALA A 180 -0.55 -7.42 12.72
CA ALA A 180 0.05 -7.02 11.45
C ALA A 180 -0.96 -6.26 10.57
N HIS A 181 -0.47 -5.66 9.50
CA HIS A 181 -1.29 -5.04 8.43
C HIS A 181 -2.27 -3.98 8.94
N LEU A 182 -1.73 -3.03 9.71
CA LEU A 182 -2.51 -1.97 10.34
C LEU A 182 -2.95 -0.92 9.31
N CYS A 183 -4.25 -0.60 9.32
CA CYS A 183 -4.80 0.55 8.63
C CYS A 183 -5.85 1.27 9.48
N SER A 184 -6.12 2.54 9.15
CA SER A 184 -6.98 3.45 9.91
C SER A 184 -7.93 4.18 8.98
N ASP A 185 -9.13 4.54 9.47
CA ASP A 185 -10.03 5.48 8.80
C ASP A 185 -9.65 6.95 9.05
N ARG A 186 -8.56 7.18 9.78
CA ARG A 186 -8.08 8.49 10.24
C ARG A 186 -9.07 9.23 11.15
N LYS A 187 -10.01 8.49 11.74
CA LYS A 187 -11.03 9.01 12.68
C LYS A 187 -11.04 8.16 13.95
N THR A 188 -11.90 7.17 14.01
CA THR A 188 -12.18 6.42 15.23
C THR A 188 -11.94 4.91 15.09
N ASN A 189 -11.51 4.45 13.93
CA ASN A 189 -11.43 3.01 13.67
C ASN A 189 -10.04 2.59 13.19
N LEU A 190 -9.55 1.51 13.78
CA LEU A 190 -8.37 0.79 13.31
C LEU A 190 -8.78 -0.61 12.84
N TYR A 191 -8.14 -1.07 11.79
CA TYR A 191 -8.32 -2.41 11.24
C TYR A 191 -6.95 -3.06 11.10
N PHE A 192 -6.83 -4.30 11.53
CA PHE A 192 -5.57 -5.04 11.49
C PHE A 192 -5.80 -6.55 11.49
N SER A 193 -4.77 -7.31 11.17
CA SER A 193 -4.81 -8.76 11.32
C SER A 193 -4.14 -9.21 12.62
N VAL A 194 -4.66 -10.28 13.20
CA VAL A 194 -4.05 -10.99 14.33
C VAL A 194 -3.68 -12.40 13.89
N ASN A 195 -2.44 -12.81 14.16
CA ASN A 195 -1.86 -14.08 13.71
C ASN A 195 -1.98 -14.31 12.20
N GLN A 196 -2.00 -13.23 11.42
CA GLN A 196 -2.18 -13.25 9.96
C GLN A 196 -3.46 -13.97 9.47
N ARG A 197 -4.47 -14.13 10.31
CA ARG A 197 -5.72 -14.85 9.98
C ARG A 197 -6.97 -14.10 10.39
N LYS A 198 -7.01 -13.58 11.61
CA LYS A 198 -8.17 -12.87 12.15
C LYS A 198 -8.11 -11.41 11.73
N VAL A 199 -9.09 -10.94 10.98
CA VAL A 199 -9.27 -9.51 10.69
C VAL A 199 -10.11 -8.91 11.79
N VAL A 200 -9.55 -7.90 12.46
CA VAL A 200 -10.10 -7.30 13.67
C VAL A 200 -10.31 -5.81 13.45
N HIS A 201 -11.42 -5.32 13.93
CA HIS A 201 -11.73 -3.91 14.09
C HIS A 201 -11.48 -3.50 15.55
N TYR A 202 -10.86 -2.35 15.77
CA TYR A 202 -10.72 -1.71 17.06
C TYR A 202 -11.39 -0.34 17.01
N ASP A 203 -12.42 -0.16 17.84
CA ASP A 203 -13.09 1.13 18.04
C ASP A 203 -12.31 1.94 19.09
N LEU A 204 -11.75 3.07 18.69
CA LEU A 204 -10.93 3.93 19.54
C LEU A 204 -11.76 4.66 20.60
N VAL A 205 -13.05 4.91 20.35
CA VAL A 205 -13.95 5.58 21.29
C VAL A 205 -14.44 4.60 22.35
N ALA A 206 -14.96 3.46 21.91
CA ALA A 206 -15.44 2.41 22.79
C ALA A 206 -14.31 1.61 23.45
N LYS A 207 -13.07 1.72 22.95
CA LYS A 207 -11.89 0.93 23.37
C LYS A 207 -12.14 -0.56 23.33
N LYS A 208 -12.80 -1.04 22.28
CA LYS A 208 -13.19 -2.43 22.10
C LYS A 208 -12.74 -3.01 20.77
N THR A 209 -12.36 -4.27 20.82
CA THR A 209 -12.12 -5.08 19.63
C THR A 209 -13.35 -5.85 19.23
N SER A 210 -13.58 -5.98 17.93
CA SER A 210 -14.55 -6.89 17.33
C SER A 210 -13.89 -7.70 16.21
N LEU A 211 -14.18 -8.99 16.16
CA LEU A 211 -13.73 -9.85 15.07
C LEU A 211 -14.63 -9.57 13.85
N ILE A 212 -14.02 -9.17 12.75
CA ILE A 212 -14.74 -9.10 11.47
C ILE A 212 -14.92 -10.52 10.94
N LYS A 213 -13.80 -11.20 10.67
CA LYS A 213 -13.82 -12.57 10.17
C LYS A 213 -12.44 -13.22 10.26
N GLU A 214 -12.39 -14.54 10.17
CA GLU A 214 -11.15 -15.30 10.02
C GLU A 214 -11.00 -15.77 8.58
N TYR A 215 -9.79 -15.60 8.02
CA TYR A 215 -9.45 -15.96 6.65
C TYR A 215 -8.23 -16.89 6.62
N SER A 216 -7.83 -17.31 5.43
CA SER A 216 -6.49 -17.86 5.17
C SER A 216 -5.44 -16.76 5.42
N VAL A 217 -4.19 -17.00 5.11
CA VAL A 217 -3.10 -16.05 5.44
C VAL A 217 -3.38 -14.68 4.83
N VAL A 218 -3.68 -13.69 5.69
CA VAL A 218 -3.82 -12.28 5.32
C VAL A 218 -2.44 -11.69 5.09
N ASN A 219 -2.21 -11.13 3.91
CA ASN A 219 -0.95 -10.52 3.50
C ASN A 219 -0.96 -9.00 3.59
N ARG A 220 -2.10 -8.36 3.30
CA ARG A 220 -2.28 -6.90 3.35
C ARG A 220 -3.73 -6.56 3.69
N LEU A 221 -3.89 -5.39 4.32
CA LEU A 221 -5.18 -4.74 4.52
C LEU A 221 -5.10 -3.32 4.00
N PHE A 222 -6.12 -2.91 3.25
CA PHE A 222 -6.26 -1.53 2.81
C PHE A 222 -7.68 -1.05 3.10
N LEU A 223 -7.80 0.15 3.63
CA LEU A 223 -9.08 0.81 3.79
C LEU A 223 -9.25 1.87 2.71
N ARG A 224 -10.21 1.66 1.82
CA ARG A 224 -10.49 2.57 0.70
C ARG A 224 -11.99 2.73 0.51
N HIS A 225 -12.46 3.96 0.53
CA HIS A 225 -13.86 4.33 0.22
C HIS A 225 -14.91 3.55 1.01
N GLY A 226 -14.68 3.32 2.31
CA GLY A 226 -15.63 2.57 3.16
C GLY A 226 -15.57 1.05 3.02
N TYR A 227 -14.70 0.53 2.16
CA TYR A 227 -14.44 -0.89 2.00
C TYR A 227 -13.10 -1.29 2.60
N LEU A 228 -13.09 -2.39 3.30
CA LEU A 228 -11.86 -3.05 3.76
C LEU A 228 -11.46 -4.10 2.73
N TRP A 229 -10.29 -3.88 2.14
CA TRP A 229 -9.68 -4.78 1.15
C TRP A 229 -8.76 -5.73 1.89
N ILE A 230 -9.09 -7.03 1.86
CA ILE A 230 -8.36 -8.08 2.56
C ILE A 230 -7.65 -8.90 1.50
N CYS A 231 -6.36 -8.64 1.33
CA CYS A 231 -5.53 -9.34 0.37
C CYS A 231 -4.91 -10.57 1.05
N ARG A 232 -5.16 -11.73 0.50
CA ARG A 232 -4.64 -13.00 1.01
C ARG A 232 -3.36 -13.39 0.29
N LEU A 233 -2.53 -14.16 0.96
CA LEU A 233 -1.28 -14.64 0.36
C LEU A 233 -1.60 -15.77 -0.61
N TRP A 234 -1.21 -15.60 -1.89
CA TRP A 234 -1.46 -16.53 -3.00
C TRP A 234 -2.92 -16.94 -3.19
N ASP A 235 -3.83 -16.02 -2.93
CA ASP A 235 -5.25 -16.28 -2.94
C ASP A 235 -5.99 -15.01 -3.39
N ASP A 236 -7.32 -15.09 -3.48
CA ASP A 236 -8.18 -13.99 -3.91
C ASP A 236 -8.13 -12.78 -2.97
N ILE A 237 -8.61 -11.65 -3.48
CA ILE A 237 -8.86 -10.44 -2.70
C ILE A 237 -10.30 -10.44 -2.23
N ILE A 238 -10.52 -10.06 -0.98
CA ILE A 238 -11.86 -9.85 -0.43
C ILE A 238 -12.12 -8.35 -0.36
N CYS A 239 -13.21 -7.90 -0.98
CA CYS A 239 -13.78 -6.58 -0.80
C CYS A 239 -14.90 -6.70 0.26
N TYR A 240 -14.69 -6.11 1.43
CA TYR A 240 -15.63 -6.15 2.55
C TYR A 240 -16.22 -4.77 2.78
N ASP A 241 -17.55 -4.65 2.71
CA ASP A 241 -18.29 -3.42 2.98
C ASP A 241 -18.48 -3.23 4.49
N LEU A 242 -17.83 -2.20 5.04
CA LEU A 242 -17.92 -1.89 6.48
C LEU A 242 -19.28 -1.41 6.93
N LYS A 243 -20.14 -0.98 6.02
CA LYS A 243 -21.49 -0.49 6.34
C LYS A 243 -22.52 -1.61 6.39
N THR A 244 -22.45 -2.52 5.41
CA THR A 244 -23.44 -3.60 5.25
C THR A 244 -22.96 -4.93 5.80
N ASN A 245 -21.66 -5.08 6.09
CA ASN A 245 -20.96 -6.32 6.42
C ASN A 245 -21.04 -7.38 5.31
N GLU A 246 -21.33 -6.95 4.08
CA GLU A 246 -21.29 -7.83 2.91
C GLU A 246 -19.83 -7.98 2.43
N GLU A 247 -19.52 -9.13 1.88
CA GLU A 247 -18.22 -9.37 1.28
C GLU A 247 -18.35 -9.89 -0.14
N ARG A 248 -17.35 -9.59 -0.95
CA ARG A 248 -17.17 -10.11 -2.29
C ARG A 248 -15.77 -10.65 -2.50
N VAL A 249 -15.69 -11.84 -3.05
CA VAL A 249 -14.45 -12.42 -3.55
C VAL A 249 -14.15 -11.83 -4.92
N ILE A 250 -12.98 -11.24 -5.07
CA ILE A 250 -12.41 -10.82 -6.35
C ILE A 250 -11.42 -11.88 -6.73
N SER A 251 -11.88 -12.81 -7.55
CA SER A 251 -11.03 -13.87 -8.04
C SER A 251 -10.03 -13.30 -9.04
N MET A 252 -8.79 -13.64 -8.82
CA MET A 252 -7.70 -13.34 -9.71
C MET A 252 -7.53 -14.42 -10.79
N GLU A 253 -8.45 -15.41 -10.83
CA GLU A 253 -8.50 -16.46 -11.84
C GLU A 253 -8.97 -15.89 -13.18
N GLY A 254 -8.02 -15.52 -14.02
CA GLY A 254 -8.24 -15.28 -15.45
C GLY A 254 -7.96 -16.55 -16.26
N LYS A 255 -8.19 -16.50 -17.57
CA LYS A 255 -7.93 -17.60 -18.52
C LYS A 255 -6.48 -18.10 -18.53
N ASP A 256 -5.55 -17.38 -17.90
CA ASP A 256 -4.13 -17.70 -17.74
C ASP A 256 -3.80 -17.94 -16.25
N GLN A 257 -4.39 -18.97 -15.67
CA GLN A 257 -4.20 -19.38 -14.24
C GLN A 257 -2.72 -19.54 -13.82
N SER A 258 -1.80 -19.72 -14.77
CA SER A 258 -0.38 -19.95 -14.49
C SER A 258 0.37 -18.68 -14.03
N GLU A 259 -0.10 -17.49 -14.36
CA GLU A 259 0.61 -16.24 -14.07
C GLU A 259 0.30 -15.70 -12.65
N PHE A 260 -0.84 -16.08 -12.05
CA PHE A 260 -1.27 -15.56 -10.77
C PHE A 260 -1.02 -16.49 -9.58
N SER A 261 -0.82 -17.78 -9.79
CA SER A 261 -0.70 -18.80 -8.74
C SER A 261 0.44 -18.57 -7.74
N ASN A 262 1.37 -17.65 -8.02
CA ASN A 262 2.51 -17.30 -7.16
C ASN A 262 2.60 -15.80 -6.87
N SER A 263 1.52 -15.04 -7.06
CA SER A 263 1.51 -13.61 -6.84
C SER A 263 0.70 -13.22 -5.60
N TYR A 264 0.99 -12.07 -5.04
CA TYR A 264 0.23 -11.45 -3.97
C TYR A 264 0.21 -9.94 -4.16
N VAL A 265 -0.87 -9.32 -3.69
CA VAL A 265 -1.04 -7.87 -3.76
C VAL A 265 -0.06 -7.20 -2.81
N THR A 266 0.70 -6.26 -3.35
CA THR A 266 1.69 -5.47 -2.60
C THR A 266 1.14 -4.11 -2.20
N ASP A 267 0.34 -3.48 -3.08
CA ASP A 267 -0.32 -2.21 -2.79
C ASP A 267 -1.62 -2.05 -3.59
N LEU A 268 -2.50 -1.14 -3.13
CA LEU A 268 -3.79 -0.86 -3.74
C LEU A 268 -4.14 0.62 -3.56
N VAL A 269 -4.41 1.32 -4.67
CA VAL A 269 -4.85 2.72 -4.68
C VAL A 269 -6.17 2.87 -5.41
N LEU A 270 -6.92 3.88 -5.02
CA LEU A 270 -8.18 4.28 -5.60
C LEU A 270 -7.93 5.40 -6.60
N LYS A 271 -8.39 5.23 -7.86
CA LYS A 271 -8.47 6.31 -8.85
C LYS A 271 -9.76 7.11 -8.68
N ASP A 272 -10.87 6.40 -8.64
CA ASP A 272 -12.22 6.94 -8.45
C ASP A 272 -13.09 5.91 -7.70
N ASN A 273 -14.37 6.21 -7.45
CA ASN A 273 -15.26 5.35 -6.67
C ASN A 273 -15.37 3.90 -7.18
N ARG A 274 -15.02 3.63 -8.43
CA ARG A 274 -15.19 2.34 -9.10
C ARG A 274 -13.91 1.76 -9.68
N THR A 275 -12.84 2.55 -9.74
CA THR A 275 -11.60 2.17 -10.39
C THR A 275 -10.45 2.14 -9.39
N PHE A 276 -9.80 1.00 -9.33
CA PHE A 276 -8.65 0.74 -8.46
C PHE A 276 -7.46 0.28 -9.30
N TYR A 277 -6.27 0.66 -8.88
CA TYR A 277 -5.03 0.07 -9.34
C TYR A 277 -4.42 -0.75 -8.23
N LEU A 278 -3.88 -1.90 -8.58
CA LEU A 278 -3.20 -2.78 -7.62
C LEU A 278 -1.91 -3.32 -8.22
N THR A 279 -0.89 -3.35 -7.41
CA THR A 279 0.38 -3.96 -7.75
C THR A 279 0.51 -5.34 -7.13
N THR A 280 1.24 -6.17 -7.83
CA THR A 280 1.60 -7.51 -7.39
C THR A 280 3.06 -7.79 -7.73
N TRP A 281 3.56 -8.94 -7.32
CA TRP A 281 4.88 -9.41 -7.76
C TRP A 281 4.92 -9.83 -9.25
N ASN A 282 3.78 -9.84 -9.93
CA ASN A 282 3.68 -10.22 -11.34
C ASN A 282 3.16 -9.10 -12.24
N GLY A 283 3.01 -7.88 -11.71
CA GLY A 283 2.63 -6.74 -12.52
C GLY A 283 1.58 -5.81 -11.90
N LEU A 284 1.11 -4.88 -12.73
CA LEU A 284 0.13 -3.86 -12.44
C LEU A 284 -1.23 -4.26 -13.00
N TYR A 285 -2.26 -4.17 -12.17
CA TYR A 285 -3.64 -4.47 -12.55
C TYR A 285 -4.54 -3.25 -12.37
N LYS A 286 -5.55 -3.16 -13.24
CA LYS A 286 -6.69 -2.26 -13.12
C LYS A 286 -7.93 -3.08 -12.78
N LEU A 287 -8.59 -2.74 -11.69
CA LEU A 287 -9.86 -3.31 -11.26
C LEU A 287 -10.92 -2.23 -11.42
N ARG A 288 -11.94 -2.48 -12.24
CA ARG A 288 -13.04 -1.56 -12.50
C ARG A 288 -14.38 -2.22 -12.24
N PHE A 289 -15.22 -1.54 -11.49
CA PHE A 289 -16.59 -1.93 -11.19
C PHE A 289 -17.59 -1.13 -12.04
N ASP A 290 -18.74 -1.73 -12.36
CA ASP A 290 -19.77 -1.09 -13.15
C ASP A 290 -20.60 -0.06 -12.37
N ASN A 291 -20.73 -0.26 -11.04
CA ASN A 291 -21.46 0.65 -10.15
C ASN A 291 -20.81 0.77 -8.77
N ASP A 292 -21.33 1.68 -7.93
CA ASP A 292 -20.71 2.05 -6.64
C ASP A 292 -20.91 1.01 -5.51
N ASN A 293 -21.81 0.05 -5.68
CA ASN A 293 -21.91 -1.07 -4.74
C ASN A 293 -20.93 -2.17 -5.13
N LEU A 294 -19.69 -2.06 -4.66
CA LEU A 294 -18.59 -2.94 -5.07
C LEU A 294 -18.86 -4.42 -4.74
N CYS A 295 -19.59 -4.71 -3.66
CA CYS A 295 -19.91 -6.08 -3.28
C CYS A 295 -20.89 -6.77 -4.23
N LYS A 296 -21.72 -6.01 -4.96
CA LYS A 296 -22.75 -6.54 -5.87
C LYS A 296 -22.47 -6.22 -7.35
N SER A 297 -21.59 -5.26 -7.61
CA SER A 297 -21.29 -4.78 -8.97
C SER A 297 -20.51 -5.82 -9.76
N PRO A 298 -20.83 -6.06 -11.04
CA PRO A 298 -19.88 -6.69 -11.94
C PRO A 298 -18.56 -5.94 -11.95
N PHE A 299 -17.48 -6.64 -12.23
CA PHE A 299 -16.16 -6.02 -12.32
C PHE A 299 -15.33 -6.64 -13.45
N VAL A 300 -14.35 -5.87 -13.90
CA VAL A 300 -13.31 -6.30 -14.83
C VAL A 300 -11.96 -6.08 -14.18
N LEU A 301 -11.12 -7.12 -14.20
CA LEU A 301 -9.73 -7.08 -13.76
C LEU A 301 -8.83 -7.22 -14.99
N THR A 302 -8.00 -6.23 -15.24
CA THR A 302 -7.13 -6.15 -16.42
C THR A 302 -5.67 -6.06 -15.99
N LEU A 303 -4.81 -6.94 -16.49
CA LEU A 303 -3.35 -6.83 -16.36
C LEU A 303 -2.84 -5.78 -17.35
N LEU A 304 -2.26 -4.70 -16.83
CA LEU A 304 -1.80 -3.57 -17.64
C LEU A 304 -0.38 -3.76 -18.19
N THR A 305 0.44 -4.62 -17.59
CA THR A 305 1.87 -4.77 -17.93
C THR A 305 2.20 -5.98 -18.79
N LYS A 306 1.22 -6.76 -19.21
CA LYS A 306 1.43 -8.03 -19.95
C LYS A 306 2.18 -7.88 -21.28
N ASN A 307 2.06 -6.74 -21.96
CA ASN A 307 2.61 -6.54 -23.31
C ASN A 307 3.69 -5.45 -23.38
N GLU A 308 4.14 -4.93 -22.25
CA GLU A 308 5.06 -3.81 -22.20
C GLU A 308 6.50 -4.26 -22.46
N LYS A 309 7.03 -3.88 -23.62
CA LYS A 309 8.45 -4.08 -23.99
C LYS A 309 9.44 -3.43 -23.01
N ALA A 310 8.97 -2.53 -22.13
CA ALA A 310 9.77 -1.82 -21.14
C ALA A 310 10.15 -2.71 -19.95
N PHE A 311 9.39 -3.78 -19.67
CA PHE A 311 9.66 -4.70 -18.56
C PHE A 311 10.38 -5.94 -19.10
N HIS A 312 11.66 -5.80 -19.37
CA HIS A 312 12.48 -6.84 -20.01
C HIS A 312 12.93 -7.96 -19.05
N SER A 313 12.73 -7.79 -17.74
CA SER A 313 13.14 -8.77 -16.73
C SER A 313 12.02 -9.13 -15.77
N SER A 314 12.06 -10.37 -15.26
CA SER A 314 11.15 -10.82 -14.20
C SER A 314 11.27 -10.02 -12.89
N ILE A 315 12.36 -9.28 -12.71
CA ILE A 315 12.62 -8.43 -11.54
C ILE A 315 11.85 -7.11 -11.66
N GLU A 316 11.81 -6.53 -12.86
CA GLU A 316 11.12 -5.25 -13.11
C GLU A 316 9.60 -5.35 -12.95
N ASN A 317 9.03 -6.53 -13.12
CA ASN A 317 7.61 -6.80 -12.89
C ASN A 317 7.22 -6.94 -11.40
N LYS A 318 8.20 -7.06 -10.50
CA LYS A 318 7.95 -7.13 -9.06
C LYS A 318 7.65 -5.74 -8.53
N MET A 319 6.39 -5.39 -8.51
CA MET A 319 5.94 -4.09 -8.07
C MET A 319 5.65 -4.10 -6.57
N THR A 320 6.03 -3.03 -5.90
CA THR A 320 6.08 -2.97 -4.44
C THR A 320 5.10 -1.99 -3.84
N SER A 321 4.85 -0.87 -4.52
CA SER A 321 3.99 0.18 -4.01
C SER A 321 3.40 1.05 -5.12
N LEU A 322 2.30 1.76 -4.80
CA LEU A 322 1.56 2.63 -5.69
C LEU A 322 1.30 3.99 -5.05
N PHE A 323 1.33 5.02 -5.89
CA PHE A 323 0.73 6.31 -5.58
C PHE A 323 -0.02 6.83 -6.81
N TRP A 324 -1.28 7.25 -6.62
CA TRP A 324 -2.10 7.89 -7.65
C TRP A 324 -2.06 9.42 -7.48
N ASP A 325 -1.54 10.12 -8.48
CA ASP A 325 -1.59 11.58 -8.57
C ASP A 325 -2.83 12.00 -9.37
N ASP A 326 -3.90 12.33 -8.65
CA ASP A 326 -5.17 12.73 -9.27
C ASP A 326 -5.07 14.03 -10.07
N LYS A 327 -4.20 14.95 -9.67
CA LYS A 327 -4.02 16.24 -10.36
C LYS A 327 -3.36 16.07 -11.72
N GLN A 328 -2.36 15.22 -11.78
CA GLN A 328 -1.61 14.97 -13.01
C GLN A 328 -2.12 13.76 -13.79
N GLN A 329 -3.06 12.98 -13.23
CA GLN A 329 -3.56 11.71 -13.77
C GLN A 329 -2.42 10.71 -14.02
N ILE A 330 -1.48 10.66 -13.07
CA ILE A 330 -0.28 9.83 -13.14
C ILE A 330 -0.31 8.78 -12.06
N LEU A 331 0.00 7.54 -12.45
CA LEU A 331 0.24 6.45 -11.53
C LEU A 331 1.74 6.23 -11.35
N TRP A 332 2.22 6.40 -10.13
CA TRP A 332 3.59 6.13 -9.74
C TRP A 332 3.70 4.73 -9.15
N VAL A 333 4.65 3.95 -9.63
CA VAL A 333 4.84 2.54 -9.26
C VAL A 333 6.27 2.33 -8.82
N GLY A 334 6.46 1.90 -7.58
CA GLY A 334 7.74 1.40 -7.09
C GLY A 334 7.97 -0.04 -7.52
N THR A 335 9.21 -0.40 -7.85
CA THR A 335 9.58 -1.76 -8.25
C THR A 335 10.73 -2.30 -7.42
N PHE A 336 10.86 -3.61 -7.38
CA PHE A 336 11.97 -4.31 -6.75
C PHE A 336 13.12 -4.49 -7.77
N GLY A 337 14.02 -3.50 -7.83
CA GLY A 337 15.18 -3.53 -8.72
C GLY A 337 15.04 -2.81 -10.06
N GLY A 338 13.85 -2.32 -10.43
CA GLY A 338 13.59 -1.56 -11.66
C GLY A 338 13.49 -0.05 -11.45
N GLY A 339 13.63 0.45 -10.22
CA GLY A 339 13.45 1.86 -9.89
C GLY A 339 11.96 2.24 -9.74
N VAL A 340 11.65 3.49 -10.06
CA VAL A 340 10.26 4.00 -10.07
C VAL A 340 9.77 4.14 -11.51
N VAL A 341 8.54 3.72 -11.74
CA VAL A 341 7.86 3.79 -13.04
C VAL A 341 6.71 4.77 -12.94
N LYS A 342 6.57 5.60 -13.95
CA LYS A 342 5.50 6.58 -14.10
C LYS A 342 4.61 6.16 -15.26
N PHE A 343 3.31 5.98 -15.00
CA PHE A 343 2.30 5.75 -16.04
C PHE A 343 1.40 6.97 -16.16
N ASP A 344 1.33 7.53 -17.33
CA ASP A 344 0.34 8.55 -17.67
C ASP A 344 -0.99 7.84 -17.98
N ILE A 345 -2.00 8.07 -17.13
CA ILE A 345 -3.34 7.48 -17.27
C ILE A 345 -4.34 8.53 -17.78
N SER A 346 -3.86 9.69 -18.22
CA SER A 346 -4.73 10.67 -18.86
C SER A 346 -5.43 9.99 -20.04
N ASP A 347 -6.77 10.04 -20.06
CA ASP A 347 -7.57 9.42 -21.10
C ASP A 347 -7.05 9.91 -22.47
N SER A 348 -6.27 9.08 -23.12
CA SER A 348 -6.10 9.20 -24.57
C SER A 348 -7.44 8.76 -25.18
N MET A 349 -8.43 9.69 -25.15
CA MET A 349 -9.54 9.63 -26.07
C MET A 349 -8.99 9.92 -27.47
N TYR A 350 -8.59 8.86 -28.18
CA TYR A 350 -8.54 8.84 -29.63
C TYR A 350 -8.74 7.40 -30.11
#